data_201a89d33ec98a876e5adf35bb22e197
#
_entry.id   201a89d33ec98a876e5adf35bb22e197
#
_cell.length_a   1.000
_cell.length_b   1.000
_cell.length_c   1.000
_cell.angle_alpha   90.00
_cell.angle_beta   90.00
_cell.angle_gamma   90.00
#
_symmetry.space_group_name_H-M   'P 1'
#
loop_
_entity.id
_entity.type
_entity.pdbx_description
1 polymer ?
#
loop_
_entity_poly.entity_id
_entity_poly.type
_entity_poly.pdbx_seq_one_letter_code
_entity_poly.pdbx_strand_id
1 'polypeptide(L)'
;MNSPRNPYGKRPGGGITLPDYFRPTPSCTSNNFAPPNEPLDAGEMRICFTGSTPWPPTLLQSGTSIVLELGNGTPFPRRLFFDFGNGCVKNILQRGILPPMVRDIFISHLHVDHYADLPYFMPFRAWSGGWFSGLRIFGPSGDRPETGTQYMVDKMHEMMTWHLENFDHCPIGEGYNTEVVEFDYKDDNGICLQEDGLTVRHWGRSHVKNGASAFRVDWEEADLSFVWTGDGRPDETTIEFARGADVFVTEGQADLPQLLNYKYGTPKPVLEFTLDTYHTPYYAAGYLMKEIQPRVGMICH
;
A
#
# COMPACT_ATOMS: atom_id res chain seq x y z
N MET A 1 17.13 4.17 -36.76
CA MET A 1 17.56 4.75 -35.49
C MET A 1 18.60 3.81 -34.90
N ASN A 2 19.83 4.28 -34.74
CA ASN A 2 20.90 3.47 -34.15
C ASN A 2 20.56 3.24 -32.68
N SER A 3 20.44 1.98 -32.27
CA SER A 3 20.36 1.60 -30.87
C SER A 3 21.52 2.25 -30.10
N PRO A 4 21.30 2.87 -28.95
CA PRO A 4 22.37 3.44 -28.16
C PRO A 4 23.41 2.36 -27.86
N ARG A 5 24.69 2.67 -28.10
CA ARG A 5 25.77 1.75 -27.82
C ARG A 5 25.82 1.51 -26.32
N ASN A 6 25.84 0.23 -25.93
CA ASN A 6 26.07 -0.15 -24.54
C ASN A 6 27.36 0.52 -24.03
N PRO A 7 27.28 1.44 -23.05
CA PRO A 7 28.46 2.16 -22.55
C PRO A 7 29.46 1.26 -21.85
N TYR A 8 29.05 0.07 -21.44
CA TYR A 8 29.89 -0.89 -20.70
C TYR A 8 30.69 -1.88 -21.60
N GLY A 9 30.76 -1.63 -22.89
CA GLY A 9 31.58 -2.43 -23.77
C GLY A 9 30.98 -3.79 -24.16
N LYS A 10 31.76 -4.85 -24.17
CA LYS A 10 31.31 -6.16 -24.64
C LYS A 10 30.14 -6.68 -23.80
N ARG A 11 29.01 -6.97 -24.45
CA ARG A 11 27.88 -7.64 -23.80
C ARG A 11 28.37 -8.95 -23.18
N PRO A 12 28.09 -9.18 -21.88
CA PRO A 12 28.28 -10.51 -21.33
C PRO A 12 27.44 -11.51 -22.16
N GLY A 13 28.08 -12.53 -22.74
CA GLY A 13 27.36 -13.57 -23.45
C GLY A 13 27.22 -13.40 -24.96
N GLY A 14 27.83 -12.38 -25.60
CA GLY A 14 27.92 -12.27 -27.05
C GLY A 14 26.61 -12.48 -27.81
N GLY A 15 25.64 -11.58 -27.57
CA GLY A 15 24.34 -11.68 -28.23
C GLY A 15 24.47 -11.76 -29.76
N ILE A 16 23.82 -12.74 -30.37
CA ILE A 16 23.70 -12.87 -31.83
C ILE A 16 22.50 -12.05 -32.32
N THR A 17 22.60 -11.48 -33.51
CA THR A 17 21.47 -10.93 -34.21
C THR A 17 20.66 -12.06 -34.83
N LEU A 18 19.46 -12.28 -34.39
CA LEU A 18 18.60 -13.27 -34.99
C LEU A 18 18.16 -12.83 -36.38
N PRO A 19 18.12 -13.75 -37.37
CA PRO A 19 17.53 -13.48 -38.66
C PRO A 19 16.07 -13.03 -38.53
N ASP A 20 15.59 -12.22 -39.48
CA ASP A 20 14.23 -11.63 -39.40
C ASP A 20 13.13 -12.69 -39.33
N TYR A 21 13.31 -13.87 -39.87
CA TYR A 21 12.34 -14.95 -39.82
C TYR A 21 12.20 -15.58 -38.40
N PHE A 22 13.12 -15.29 -37.48
CA PHE A 22 13.01 -15.69 -36.07
C PHE A 22 12.25 -14.68 -35.22
N ARG A 23 11.88 -13.54 -35.77
CA ARG A 23 11.05 -12.58 -35.03
C ARG A 23 9.67 -13.14 -34.85
N PRO A 24 9.19 -13.34 -33.60
CA PRO A 24 7.83 -13.79 -33.43
C PRO A 24 6.89 -12.77 -34.03
N THR A 25 5.94 -13.25 -34.81
CA THR A 25 4.80 -12.41 -35.21
C THR A 25 4.05 -12.06 -33.93
N PRO A 26 3.76 -10.77 -33.67
CA PRO A 26 2.98 -10.38 -32.51
C PRO A 26 1.61 -11.06 -32.59
N SER A 27 1.46 -12.18 -31.94
CA SER A 27 0.18 -12.93 -31.91
C SER A 27 -0.67 -12.56 -30.72
N CYS A 28 -0.10 -11.88 -29.73
CA CYS A 28 -0.81 -11.47 -28.53
C CYS A 28 -1.08 -9.97 -28.61
N THR A 29 -2.31 -9.62 -28.87
CA THR A 29 -2.76 -8.23 -28.97
C THR A 29 -3.24 -7.65 -27.64
N SER A 30 -3.39 -8.46 -26.61
CA SER A 30 -3.92 -8.01 -25.33
C SER A 30 -3.46 -8.94 -24.22
N ASN A 31 -2.79 -8.35 -23.25
CA ASN A 31 -2.49 -8.96 -21.96
C ASN A 31 -3.44 -8.48 -20.87
N ASN A 32 -4.68 -8.19 -21.24
CA ASN A 32 -5.67 -7.73 -20.26
C ASN A 32 -6.03 -8.90 -19.33
N PHE A 33 -5.35 -9.00 -18.24
CA PHE A 33 -5.57 -9.99 -17.20
C PHE A 33 -6.73 -9.62 -16.28
N ALA A 34 -7.19 -8.37 -16.35
CA ALA A 34 -8.26 -7.89 -15.51
C ALA A 34 -9.53 -7.68 -16.32
N PRO A 35 -10.69 -8.08 -15.80
CA PRO A 35 -11.94 -7.57 -16.32
C PRO A 35 -11.93 -6.05 -16.26
N PRO A 36 -12.52 -5.35 -17.23
CA PRO A 36 -12.63 -3.90 -17.15
C PRO A 36 -13.34 -3.55 -15.84
N ASN A 37 -12.73 -2.65 -15.08
CA ASN A 37 -13.40 -2.09 -13.91
C ASN A 37 -14.57 -1.24 -14.41
N GLU A 38 -15.68 -1.36 -13.74
CA GLU A 38 -16.78 -0.42 -13.94
C GLU A 38 -16.26 0.99 -13.66
N PRO A 39 -16.50 1.97 -14.54
CA PRO A 39 -16.20 3.35 -14.26
C PRO A 39 -16.87 3.79 -12.96
N LEU A 40 -16.25 4.74 -12.26
CA LEU A 40 -16.88 5.41 -11.14
C LEU A 40 -17.52 6.69 -11.63
N ASP A 41 -18.76 6.92 -11.22
CA ASP A 41 -19.38 8.21 -11.39
C ASP A 41 -18.70 9.27 -10.49
N ALA A 42 -18.93 10.54 -10.78
CA ALA A 42 -18.44 11.62 -9.92
C ALA A 42 -19.10 11.49 -8.53
N GLY A 43 -18.29 11.57 -7.48
CA GLY A 43 -18.77 11.44 -6.09
C GLY A 43 -18.92 9.99 -5.61
N GLU A 44 -18.61 8.98 -6.42
CA GLU A 44 -18.57 7.58 -5.97
C GLU A 44 -17.24 7.22 -5.32
N MET A 45 -17.31 6.51 -4.19
CA MET A 45 -16.15 5.95 -3.50
C MET A 45 -16.14 4.43 -3.65
N ARG A 46 -15.02 3.87 -4.09
CA ARG A 46 -14.79 2.42 -4.14
C ARG A 46 -13.63 2.01 -3.27
N ILE A 47 -13.82 0.96 -2.49
CA ILE A 47 -12.78 0.36 -1.66
C ILE A 47 -12.48 -1.02 -2.20
N CYS A 48 -11.19 -1.27 -2.50
CA CYS A 48 -10.71 -2.55 -3.00
C CYS A 48 -9.66 -3.12 -2.06
N PHE A 49 -9.91 -4.28 -1.49
CA PHE A 49 -8.92 -5.03 -0.74
C PHE A 49 -8.01 -5.77 -1.73
N THR A 50 -6.78 -5.32 -1.89
CA THR A 50 -5.77 -5.96 -2.72
C THR A 50 -4.85 -6.87 -1.93
N GLY A 51 -4.99 -6.86 -0.62
CA GLY A 51 -4.40 -7.77 0.34
C GLY A 51 -5.08 -7.63 1.70
N SER A 52 -5.27 -8.74 2.39
CA SER A 52 -6.06 -8.79 3.62
C SER A 52 -5.55 -9.83 4.63
N THR A 53 -4.28 -10.18 4.56
CA THR A 53 -3.71 -11.19 5.48
C THR A 53 -2.54 -10.63 6.26
N PRO A 54 -2.49 -10.94 7.56
CA PRO A 54 -1.31 -10.68 8.38
C PRO A 54 -0.18 -11.67 8.07
N TRP A 55 0.89 -11.56 8.81
CA TRP A 55 1.95 -12.56 8.83
C TRP A 55 1.54 -13.82 9.65
N PRO A 56 1.82 -15.03 9.17
CA PRO A 56 2.35 -15.40 7.85
C PRO A 56 1.29 -15.31 6.75
N PRO A 57 1.70 -15.02 5.49
CA PRO A 57 0.78 -14.98 4.38
C PRO A 57 0.17 -16.34 4.10
N THR A 58 -1.02 -16.35 3.54
CA THR A 58 -1.69 -17.56 3.05
C THR A 58 -1.50 -17.70 1.54
N LEU A 59 -1.76 -18.90 1.01
CA LEU A 59 -1.71 -19.13 -0.44
C LEU A 59 -2.77 -18.34 -1.22
N LEU A 60 -3.85 -17.96 -0.56
CA LEU A 60 -5.02 -17.33 -1.19
C LEU A 60 -5.11 -15.83 -0.95
N GLN A 61 -4.34 -15.30 -0.01
CA GLN A 61 -4.41 -13.89 0.39
C GLN A 61 -3.03 -13.26 0.35
N SER A 62 -2.99 -12.02 -0.09
CA SER A 62 -1.79 -11.17 -0.07
C SER A 62 -1.72 -10.37 1.22
N GLY A 63 -0.53 -9.88 1.57
CA GLY A 63 -0.30 -8.97 2.67
C GLY A 63 -1.15 -7.70 2.55
N THR A 64 -1.36 -7.05 3.67
CA THR A 64 -2.34 -5.95 3.81
C THR A 64 -2.14 -4.85 2.77
N SER A 65 -3.19 -4.56 2.03
CA SER A 65 -3.23 -3.45 1.08
C SER A 65 -4.67 -3.10 0.70
N ILE A 66 -5.00 -1.83 0.77
CA ILE A 66 -6.32 -1.30 0.44
C ILE A 66 -6.15 -0.19 -0.61
N VAL A 67 -6.97 -0.23 -1.64
CA VAL A 67 -7.07 0.85 -2.63
C VAL A 67 -8.39 1.58 -2.44
N LEU A 68 -8.29 2.88 -2.19
CA LEU A 68 -9.41 3.80 -2.19
C LEU A 68 -9.44 4.52 -3.54
N GLU A 69 -10.52 4.36 -4.30
CA GLU A 69 -10.76 5.05 -5.55
C GLU A 69 -11.89 6.07 -5.36
N LEU A 70 -11.62 7.31 -5.75
CA LEU A 70 -12.56 8.43 -5.66
C LEU A 70 -12.93 8.87 -7.07
N GLY A 71 -14.20 8.68 -7.43
CA GLY A 71 -14.73 8.91 -8.76
C GLY A 71 -14.85 10.41 -9.08
N ASN A 72 -14.30 10.81 -10.20
CA ASN A 72 -14.34 12.18 -10.72
C ASN A 72 -15.08 12.28 -12.06
N GLY A 73 -15.88 11.26 -12.39
CA GLY A 73 -16.61 11.19 -13.67
C GLY A 73 -15.72 10.92 -14.90
N THR A 74 -14.45 10.56 -14.67
CA THR A 74 -13.51 10.19 -15.75
C THR A 74 -13.04 8.73 -15.58
N PRO A 75 -12.44 8.11 -16.62
CA PRO A 75 -11.83 6.79 -16.50
C PRO A 75 -10.63 6.72 -15.53
N PHE A 76 -10.18 7.84 -14.99
CA PHE A 76 -9.00 7.97 -14.15
C PHE A 76 -9.38 8.55 -12.78
N PRO A 77 -10.02 7.78 -11.90
CA PRO A 77 -10.34 8.23 -10.55
C PRO A 77 -9.07 8.56 -9.76
N ARG A 78 -9.20 9.43 -8.76
CA ARG A 78 -8.13 9.64 -7.78
C ARG A 78 -7.97 8.35 -6.96
N ARG A 79 -6.72 7.93 -6.73
CA ARG A 79 -6.42 6.71 -5.96
C ARG A 79 -5.49 7.00 -4.81
N LEU A 80 -5.83 6.46 -3.65
CA LEU A 80 -4.98 6.40 -2.47
C LEU A 80 -4.78 4.93 -2.10
N PHE A 81 -3.56 4.56 -1.77
CA PHE A 81 -3.20 3.19 -1.41
C PHE A 81 -2.81 3.17 0.07
N PHE A 82 -3.46 2.31 0.85
CA PHE A 82 -3.17 2.14 2.26
C PHE A 82 -2.51 0.79 2.47
N ASP A 83 -1.27 0.82 2.94
CA ASP A 83 -0.35 -0.30 3.02
C ASP A 83 -0.04 -0.97 1.67
N PHE A 84 1.09 -1.65 1.59
CA PHE A 84 1.59 -2.22 0.35
C PHE A 84 2.29 -3.57 0.62
N GLY A 85 1.54 -4.47 1.24
CA GLY A 85 2.01 -5.77 1.69
C GLY A 85 2.33 -6.73 0.56
N ASN A 86 2.98 -7.82 0.89
CA ASN A 86 3.47 -8.81 -0.07
C ASN A 86 2.37 -9.38 -0.97
N GLY A 87 2.60 -9.38 -2.28
CA GLY A 87 1.68 -9.90 -3.30
C GLY A 87 0.56 -8.94 -3.70
N CYS A 88 0.46 -7.76 -3.10
CA CYS A 88 -0.58 -6.78 -3.45
C CYS A 88 -0.42 -6.24 -4.88
N VAL A 89 0.82 -6.08 -5.37
CA VAL A 89 1.08 -5.59 -6.74
C VAL A 89 0.39 -6.44 -7.78
N LYS A 90 0.41 -7.76 -7.63
CA LYS A 90 -0.30 -8.67 -8.54
C LYS A 90 -1.80 -8.39 -8.55
N ASN A 91 -2.40 -8.20 -7.38
CA ASN A 91 -3.83 -7.95 -7.24
C ASN A 91 -4.22 -6.56 -7.75
N ILE A 92 -3.38 -5.55 -7.52
CA ILE A 92 -3.53 -4.20 -8.08
C ILE A 92 -3.56 -4.27 -9.62
N LEU A 93 -2.62 -5.00 -10.23
CA LEU A 93 -2.59 -5.19 -11.68
C LEU A 93 -3.81 -5.97 -12.20
N GLN A 94 -4.28 -6.98 -11.47
CA GLN A 94 -5.50 -7.72 -11.81
C GLN A 94 -6.76 -6.84 -11.78
N ARG A 95 -6.75 -5.76 -11.01
CA ARG A 95 -7.80 -4.73 -11.02
C ARG A 95 -7.70 -3.76 -12.20
N GLY A 96 -6.73 -3.94 -13.10
CA GLY A 96 -6.48 -3.02 -14.21
C GLY A 96 -5.83 -1.69 -13.79
N ILE A 97 -5.34 -1.60 -12.56
CA ILE A 97 -4.60 -0.44 -12.07
C ILE A 97 -3.15 -0.61 -12.51
N LEU A 98 -2.75 0.16 -13.50
CA LEU A 98 -1.39 0.10 -14.04
C LEU A 98 -0.40 0.82 -13.11
N PRO A 99 0.89 0.45 -13.12
CA PRO A 99 1.90 1.03 -12.23
C PRO A 99 1.95 2.58 -12.24
N PRO A 100 1.82 3.27 -13.38
CA PRO A 100 1.78 4.75 -13.39
C PRO A 100 0.60 5.37 -12.65
N MET A 101 -0.49 4.60 -12.46
CA MET A 101 -1.68 5.06 -11.75
C MET A 101 -1.53 5.01 -10.22
N VAL A 102 -0.46 4.37 -9.72
CA VAL A 102 -0.12 4.34 -8.31
C VAL A 102 0.81 5.52 -8.02
N ARG A 103 0.31 6.50 -7.29
CA ARG A 103 1.05 7.72 -6.97
C ARG A 103 1.27 7.91 -5.48
N ASP A 104 0.24 7.69 -4.69
CA ASP A 104 0.23 8.02 -3.27
C ASP A 104 -0.03 6.76 -2.44
N ILE A 105 0.98 6.36 -1.66
CA ILE A 105 0.94 5.19 -0.79
C ILE A 105 1.08 5.66 0.65
N PHE A 106 0.15 5.28 1.50
CA PHE A 106 0.11 5.56 2.93
C PHE A 106 0.48 4.29 3.69
N ILE A 107 1.57 4.31 4.42
CA ILE A 107 2.06 3.18 5.22
C ILE A 107 1.65 3.40 6.67
N SER A 108 0.85 2.48 7.20
CA SER A 108 0.36 2.55 8.57
C SER A 108 1.49 2.33 9.58
N HIS A 109 2.36 1.38 9.31
CA HIS A 109 3.54 1.08 10.13
C HIS A 109 4.54 0.19 9.38
N LEU A 110 5.71 -0.07 9.97
CA LEU A 110 6.83 -0.68 9.28
C LEU A 110 6.99 -2.18 9.57
N HIS A 111 5.88 -2.93 9.75
CA HIS A 111 5.91 -4.38 9.65
C HIS A 111 5.91 -4.83 8.19
N VAL A 112 6.62 -5.90 7.90
CA VAL A 112 6.90 -6.34 6.51
C VAL A 112 5.65 -6.70 5.72
N ASP A 113 4.61 -7.17 6.37
CA ASP A 113 3.32 -7.49 5.74
C ASP A 113 2.52 -6.26 5.31
N HIS A 114 2.98 -5.04 5.67
CA HIS A 114 2.40 -3.77 5.26
C HIS A 114 3.19 -3.01 4.19
N TYR A 115 4.44 -3.45 3.86
CA TYR A 115 5.25 -2.73 2.85
C TYR A 115 6.08 -3.64 1.93
N ALA A 116 6.03 -4.96 2.07
CA ALA A 116 6.98 -5.87 1.43
C ALA A 116 7.02 -5.80 -0.11
N ASP A 117 5.96 -5.35 -0.78
CA ASP A 117 5.97 -5.18 -2.23
C ASP A 117 6.58 -3.84 -2.70
N LEU A 118 6.87 -2.88 -1.80
CA LEU A 118 7.47 -1.59 -2.17
C LEU A 118 8.80 -1.75 -2.90
N PRO A 119 9.80 -2.50 -2.39
CA PRO A 119 11.11 -2.62 -3.05
C PRO A 119 11.02 -3.25 -4.45
N TYR A 120 10.03 -4.10 -4.68
CA TYR A 120 9.76 -4.63 -6.02
C TYR A 120 9.04 -3.60 -6.90
N PHE A 121 8.07 -2.90 -6.33
CA PHE A 121 7.19 -2.00 -7.08
C PHE A 121 7.90 -0.72 -7.54
N MET A 122 8.75 -0.12 -6.72
CA MET A 122 9.42 1.15 -7.02
C MET A 122 10.16 1.13 -8.36
N PRO A 123 11.10 0.18 -8.63
CA PRO A 123 11.75 0.08 -9.93
C PRO A 123 10.81 -0.39 -11.04
N PHE A 124 9.89 -1.29 -10.74
CA PHE A 124 8.91 -1.78 -11.72
C PHE A 124 7.98 -0.66 -12.22
N ARG A 125 7.54 0.23 -11.33
CA ARG A 125 6.74 1.39 -11.68
C ARG A 125 7.46 2.30 -12.68
N ALA A 126 8.73 2.60 -12.44
CA ALA A 126 9.53 3.43 -13.32
C ALA A 126 9.57 2.87 -14.75
N TRP A 127 9.80 1.55 -14.89
CA TRP A 127 9.86 0.87 -16.18
C TRP A 127 8.52 0.68 -16.86
N SER A 128 7.45 0.67 -16.13
CA SER A 128 6.09 0.42 -16.64
C SER A 128 5.33 1.69 -16.99
N GLY A 129 6.02 2.79 -17.29
CA GLY A 129 5.42 4.05 -17.69
C GLY A 129 5.29 5.09 -16.58
N GLY A 130 5.91 4.86 -15.43
CA GLY A 130 5.91 5.77 -14.28
C GLY A 130 6.86 6.96 -14.38
N TRP A 131 7.48 7.19 -15.54
CA TRP A 131 8.47 8.26 -15.72
C TRP A 131 7.92 9.68 -15.71
N PHE A 132 6.60 9.86 -15.80
CA PHE A 132 5.97 11.19 -15.85
C PHE A 132 5.66 11.78 -14.47
N SER A 133 5.67 10.98 -13.42
CA SER A 133 5.37 11.44 -12.06
C SER A 133 6.11 10.63 -11.02
N GLY A 134 6.60 11.29 -9.99
CA GLY A 134 7.17 10.64 -8.84
C GLY A 134 6.15 9.79 -8.06
N LEU A 135 6.65 8.90 -7.23
CA LEU A 135 5.90 8.18 -6.22
C LEU A 135 5.97 8.96 -4.91
N ARG A 136 4.84 9.11 -4.22
CA ARG A 136 4.82 9.68 -2.86
C ARG A 136 4.51 8.56 -1.86
N ILE A 137 5.31 8.47 -0.82
CA ILE A 137 5.10 7.55 0.30
C ILE A 137 4.90 8.37 1.55
N PHE A 138 3.72 8.24 2.13
CA PHE A 138 3.34 8.86 3.39
C PHE A 138 3.47 7.82 4.49
N GLY A 139 4.15 8.14 5.57
CA GLY A 139 4.29 7.20 6.66
C GLY A 139 4.83 7.83 7.93
N PRO A 140 4.76 7.11 9.06
CA PRO A 140 5.15 7.64 10.34
C PRO A 140 6.66 7.78 10.48
N SER A 141 7.08 8.78 11.25
CA SER A 141 8.40 8.81 11.85
C SER A 141 8.50 7.69 12.90
N GLY A 142 9.73 7.35 13.28
CA GLY A 142 9.96 6.48 14.43
C GLY A 142 10.37 7.28 15.67
N ASP A 143 10.67 6.56 16.74
CA ASP A 143 11.27 7.12 17.95
C ASP A 143 12.73 7.60 17.73
N ARG A 144 13.30 7.24 16.59
CA ARG A 144 14.61 7.66 16.08
C ARG A 144 14.62 7.53 14.56
N PRO A 145 15.52 8.25 13.85
CA PRO A 145 15.52 8.27 12.39
C PRO A 145 15.53 6.87 11.72
N GLU A 146 16.32 5.93 12.27
CA GLU A 146 16.47 4.58 11.70
C GLU A 146 15.20 3.72 11.81
N THR A 147 14.18 4.20 12.46
CA THR A 147 12.91 3.49 12.63
C THR A 147 11.73 4.21 11.97
N GLY A 148 12.02 5.21 11.15
CA GLY A 148 11.04 5.98 10.38
C GLY A 148 10.92 5.54 8.92
N THR A 149 9.90 6.03 8.27
CA THR A 149 9.57 5.73 6.87
C THR A 149 10.64 6.25 5.91
N GLN A 150 11.20 7.44 6.16
CA GLN A 150 12.26 8.00 5.33
C GLN A 150 13.47 7.06 5.28
N TYR A 151 13.95 6.62 6.44
CA TYR A 151 15.08 5.70 6.51
C TYR A 151 14.80 4.37 5.81
N MET A 152 13.61 3.81 5.97
CA MET A 152 13.20 2.58 5.30
C MET A 152 13.30 2.74 3.78
N VAL A 153 12.75 3.81 3.22
CA VAL A 153 12.77 4.07 1.76
C VAL A 153 14.19 4.32 1.26
N ASP A 154 15.01 5.07 2.00
CA ASP A 154 16.42 5.29 1.66
C ASP A 154 17.18 3.95 1.58
N LYS A 155 16.94 3.04 2.52
CA LYS A 155 17.56 1.71 2.51
C LYS A 155 17.03 0.81 1.38
N MET A 156 15.79 0.96 0.98
CA MET A 156 15.28 0.30 -0.23
C MET A 156 15.99 0.80 -1.49
N HIS A 157 16.23 2.10 -1.62
CA HIS A 157 17.00 2.67 -2.73
C HIS A 157 18.45 2.17 -2.73
N GLU A 158 19.11 2.18 -1.58
CA GLU A 158 20.48 1.62 -1.45
C GLU A 158 20.53 0.14 -1.87
N MET A 159 19.56 -0.66 -1.44
CA MET A 159 19.47 -2.07 -1.83
C MET A 159 19.31 -2.26 -3.34
N MET A 160 18.69 -1.30 -4.03
CA MET A 160 18.45 -1.35 -5.47
C MET A 160 19.59 -0.74 -6.31
N THR A 161 20.71 -0.33 -5.73
CA THR A 161 21.82 0.35 -6.42
C THR A 161 22.22 -0.36 -7.71
N TRP A 162 22.42 -1.69 -7.67
CA TRP A 162 22.77 -2.45 -8.86
C TRP A 162 21.73 -2.31 -9.98
N HIS A 163 20.44 -2.34 -9.64
CA HIS A 163 19.36 -2.17 -10.62
C HIS A 163 19.35 -0.76 -11.19
N LEU A 164 19.43 0.26 -10.34
CA LEU A 164 19.37 1.66 -10.74
C LEU A 164 20.55 2.02 -11.64
N GLU A 165 21.78 1.63 -11.31
CA GLU A 165 22.99 1.87 -12.12
C GLU A 165 22.95 1.19 -13.49
N ASN A 166 22.25 0.06 -13.64
CA ASN A 166 22.09 -0.57 -14.95
C ASN A 166 21.27 0.27 -15.93
N PHE A 167 20.46 1.17 -15.42
CA PHE A 167 19.47 1.91 -16.19
C PHE A 167 19.60 3.43 -16.09
N ASP A 168 20.69 3.93 -15.52
CA ASP A 168 20.98 5.37 -15.39
C ASP A 168 21.04 6.12 -16.73
N HIS A 169 21.39 5.37 -17.80
CA HIS A 169 21.43 5.88 -19.17
C HIS A 169 20.08 5.84 -19.89
N CYS A 170 19.04 5.28 -19.27
CA CYS A 170 17.71 5.19 -19.87
C CYS A 170 16.88 6.44 -19.55
N PRO A 171 16.13 6.97 -20.51
CA PRO A 171 15.33 8.17 -20.29
C PRO A 171 14.03 7.84 -19.55
N ILE A 172 14.13 7.46 -18.29
CA ILE A 172 12.98 7.12 -17.42
C ILE A 172 12.50 8.32 -16.60
N GLY A 173 13.08 9.50 -16.80
CA GLY A 173 12.66 10.74 -16.17
C GLY A 173 12.58 10.62 -14.63
N GLU A 174 11.48 11.09 -14.08
CA GLU A 174 11.21 11.09 -12.65
C GLU A 174 10.78 9.70 -12.10
N GLY A 175 10.81 8.66 -12.93
CA GLY A 175 10.26 7.35 -12.59
C GLY A 175 10.85 6.72 -11.33
N TYR A 176 12.13 6.97 -11.03
CA TYR A 176 12.78 6.47 -9.83
C TYR A 176 12.67 7.42 -8.62
N ASN A 177 12.16 8.62 -8.83
CA ASN A 177 12.01 9.56 -7.73
C ASN A 177 10.88 9.11 -6.81
N THR A 178 11.21 9.05 -5.53
CA THR A 178 10.28 8.76 -4.45
C THR A 178 10.34 9.89 -3.45
N GLU A 179 9.23 10.60 -3.30
CA GLU A 179 9.07 11.60 -2.26
C GLU A 179 8.52 10.90 -1.01
N VAL A 180 9.18 11.09 0.11
CA VAL A 180 8.69 10.59 1.40
C VAL A 180 8.13 11.76 2.20
N VAL A 181 6.88 11.65 2.57
CA VAL A 181 6.21 12.57 3.48
C VAL A 181 6.13 11.87 4.84
N GLU A 182 7.20 12.01 5.61
CA GLU A 182 7.26 11.45 6.95
C GLU A 182 6.58 12.40 7.94
N PHE A 183 5.54 11.92 8.62
CA PHE A 183 4.81 12.69 9.62
C PHE A 183 5.20 12.26 11.05
N ASP A 184 5.08 13.15 12.01
CA ASP A 184 5.37 12.82 13.43
C ASP A 184 4.28 11.87 13.96
N TYR A 185 4.67 10.65 14.29
CA TYR A 185 3.75 9.63 14.82
C TYR A 185 3.08 10.01 16.15
N LYS A 186 3.55 11.07 16.82
CA LYS A 186 2.98 11.59 18.07
C LYS A 186 1.87 12.60 17.83
N ASP A 187 1.74 13.06 16.59
CA ASP A 187 0.74 14.04 16.22
C ASP A 187 -0.62 13.35 16.09
N ASP A 188 -1.45 13.49 17.08
CA ASP A 188 -2.82 13.01 17.03
C ASP A 188 -3.68 13.97 16.19
N ASN A 189 -4.40 13.41 15.20
CA ASN A 189 -5.19 14.16 14.22
C ASN A 189 -4.37 15.10 13.32
N GLY A 190 -3.07 14.82 13.14
CA GLY A 190 -2.19 15.55 12.24
C GLY A 190 -2.63 15.38 10.77
N ILE A 191 -2.36 16.39 9.94
CA ILE A 191 -2.64 16.34 8.49
C ILE A 191 -1.37 15.91 7.77
N CYS A 192 -1.41 14.78 7.06
CA CYS A 192 -0.31 14.33 6.22
C CYS A 192 -0.51 14.65 4.73
N LEU A 193 -1.76 14.85 4.28
CA LEU A 193 -2.07 15.30 2.92
C LEU A 193 -3.28 16.25 2.95
N GLN A 194 -3.16 17.38 2.23
CA GLN A 194 -4.28 18.27 1.96
C GLN A 194 -4.16 18.86 0.55
N GLU A 195 -4.94 18.36 -0.38
CA GLU A 195 -4.94 18.81 -1.78
C GLU A 195 -6.28 18.42 -2.46
N ASP A 196 -6.70 19.21 -3.43
CA ASP A 196 -7.83 18.89 -4.33
C ASP A 196 -9.12 18.44 -3.60
N GLY A 197 -9.48 19.10 -2.49
CA GLY A 197 -10.66 18.74 -1.69
C GLY A 197 -10.51 17.44 -0.90
N LEU A 198 -9.30 16.91 -0.80
CA LEU A 198 -8.95 15.78 0.06
C LEU A 198 -8.15 16.23 1.26
N THR A 199 -8.53 15.74 2.42
CA THR A 199 -7.71 15.86 3.63
C THR A 199 -7.47 14.47 4.20
N VAL A 200 -6.18 14.10 4.36
CA VAL A 200 -5.80 12.86 5.04
C VAL A 200 -5.18 13.20 6.38
N ARG A 201 -5.79 12.71 7.43
CA ARG A 201 -5.34 12.85 8.81
C ARG A 201 -4.80 11.53 9.33
N HIS A 202 -3.93 11.61 10.33
CA HIS A 202 -3.39 10.45 11.02
C HIS A 202 -3.43 10.64 12.54
N TRP A 203 -3.32 9.52 13.26
CA TRP A 203 -3.14 9.47 14.71
C TRP A 203 -2.41 8.19 15.11
N GLY A 204 -1.76 8.24 16.28
CA GLY A 204 -0.98 7.12 16.79
C GLY A 204 -1.85 5.92 17.19
N ARG A 205 -1.33 4.72 16.94
CA ARG A 205 -1.94 3.45 17.36
C ARG A 205 -1.06 2.72 18.38
N SER A 206 -1.72 2.10 19.36
CA SER A 206 -1.02 1.22 20.30
C SER A 206 -0.74 -0.13 19.67
N HIS A 207 0.50 -0.31 19.23
CA HIS A 207 0.99 -1.55 18.62
C HIS A 207 2.35 -1.94 19.22
N VAL A 208 3.09 -2.89 18.61
CA VAL A 208 4.36 -3.43 19.15
C VAL A 208 5.41 -2.36 19.36
N LYS A 209 5.49 -1.39 18.46
CA LYS A 209 6.48 -0.31 18.46
C LYS A 209 5.82 1.04 18.14
N ASN A 210 6.43 2.10 18.67
CA ASN A 210 6.05 3.46 18.33
C ASN A 210 6.14 3.71 16.82
N GLY A 211 5.15 4.43 16.29
CA GLY A 211 5.06 4.75 14.87
C GLY A 211 3.88 4.10 14.16
N ALA A 212 3.19 3.12 14.76
CA ALA A 212 1.95 2.63 14.17
C ALA A 212 0.88 3.72 14.15
N SER A 213 0.21 3.89 13.02
CA SER A 213 -0.71 5.00 12.75
C SER A 213 -1.95 4.54 12.01
N ALA A 214 -3.07 5.20 12.31
CA ALA A 214 -4.31 5.11 11.55
C ALA A 214 -4.47 6.33 10.66
N PHE A 215 -5.35 6.22 9.66
CA PHE A 215 -5.65 7.29 8.71
C PHE A 215 -7.14 7.54 8.59
N ARG A 216 -7.51 8.82 8.44
CA ARG A 216 -8.83 9.25 8.01
C ARG A 216 -8.69 10.10 6.75
N VAL A 217 -9.47 9.75 5.74
CA VAL A 217 -9.66 10.54 4.52
C VAL A 217 -11.00 11.23 4.62
N ASP A 218 -11.02 12.55 4.51
CA ASP A 218 -12.21 13.33 4.31
C ASP A 218 -12.19 13.87 2.87
N TRP A 219 -13.22 13.52 2.09
CA TRP A 219 -13.38 13.93 0.70
C TRP A 219 -14.54 14.92 0.59
N GLU A 220 -14.20 16.21 0.52
CA GLU A 220 -15.15 17.33 0.59
C GLU A 220 -16.14 17.34 -0.59
N GLU A 221 -15.68 17.00 -1.81
CA GLU A 221 -16.50 17.07 -3.01
C GLU A 221 -17.73 16.16 -2.94
N ALA A 222 -17.63 15.02 -2.28
CA ALA A 222 -18.71 14.04 -2.14
C ALA A 222 -19.29 13.97 -0.73
N ASP A 223 -18.76 14.74 0.22
CA ASP A 223 -19.10 14.65 1.64
C ASP A 223 -18.99 13.18 2.16
N LEU A 224 -17.88 12.52 1.81
CA LEU A 224 -17.61 11.14 2.20
C LEU A 224 -16.31 11.04 2.97
N SER A 225 -16.27 10.07 3.88
CA SER A 225 -15.08 9.79 4.69
C SER A 225 -14.77 8.31 4.78
N PHE A 226 -13.46 8.01 4.82
CA PHE A 226 -12.90 6.67 4.93
C PHE A 226 -11.88 6.62 6.06
N VAL A 227 -11.88 5.55 6.84
CA VAL A 227 -10.89 5.29 7.88
C VAL A 227 -10.24 3.92 7.66
N TRP A 228 -8.90 3.89 7.73
CA TRP A 228 -8.10 2.68 7.88
C TRP A 228 -7.30 2.76 9.18
N THR A 229 -7.48 1.80 10.08
CA THR A 229 -6.83 1.84 11.39
C THR A 229 -5.38 1.39 11.40
N GLY A 230 -4.91 0.68 10.35
CA GLY A 230 -3.68 -0.10 10.52
C GLY A 230 -3.84 -1.10 11.66
N ASP A 231 -2.72 -1.64 12.12
CA ASP A 231 -2.66 -2.54 13.25
C ASP A 231 -2.63 -1.79 14.57
N GLY A 232 -3.23 -2.37 15.59
CA GLY A 232 -3.19 -1.81 16.92
C GLY A 232 -4.37 -2.24 17.80
N ARG A 233 -4.20 -2.04 19.08
CA ARG A 233 -5.28 -2.29 20.05
C ARG A 233 -6.42 -1.30 19.86
N PRO A 234 -7.64 -1.67 20.24
CA PRO A 234 -8.71 -0.70 20.39
C PRO A 234 -8.31 0.42 21.38
N ASP A 235 -8.53 1.65 21.00
CA ASP A 235 -8.22 2.83 21.81
C ASP A 235 -9.28 3.93 21.67
N GLU A 236 -9.31 4.83 22.64
CA GLU A 236 -10.27 5.94 22.68
C GLU A 236 -10.01 6.97 21.59
N THR A 237 -8.74 7.18 21.21
CA THR A 237 -8.33 8.10 20.17
C THR A 237 -8.91 7.69 18.81
N THR A 238 -8.89 6.37 18.52
CA THR A 238 -9.54 5.84 17.31
C THR A 238 -11.04 6.04 17.33
N ILE A 239 -11.71 5.86 18.48
CA ILE A 239 -13.16 6.11 18.60
C ILE A 239 -13.43 7.59 18.34
N GLU A 240 -12.64 8.50 18.89
CA GLU A 240 -12.82 9.94 18.74
C GLU A 240 -12.65 10.37 17.28
N PHE A 241 -11.52 10.05 16.64
CA PHE A 241 -11.19 10.55 15.30
C PHE A 241 -11.89 9.81 14.16
N ALA A 242 -12.30 8.57 14.37
CA ALA A 242 -13.08 7.82 13.39
C ALA A 242 -14.59 8.03 13.51
N ARG A 243 -15.07 8.76 14.54
CA ARG A 243 -16.50 8.93 14.79
C ARG A 243 -17.25 9.46 13.56
N GLY A 244 -18.35 8.79 13.23
CA GLY A 244 -19.21 9.17 12.12
C GLY A 244 -18.60 9.01 10.74
N ALA A 245 -17.53 8.23 10.60
CA ALA A 245 -16.99 7.90 9.27
C ALA A 245 -18.03 7.18 8.43
N ASP A 246 -18.05 7.43 7.10
CA ASP A 246 -18.90 6.67 6.19
C ASP A 246 -18.42 5.24 6.09
N VAL A 247 -17.11 5.04 5.94
CA VAL A 247 -16.49 3.72 5.92
C VAL A 247 -15.39 3.65 6.96
N PHE A 248 -15.49 2.66 7.82
CA PHE A 248 -14.50 2.34 8.83
C PHE A 248 -13.96 0.94 8.60
N VAL A 249 -12.68 0.84 8.28
CA VAL A 249 -11.95 -0.42 8.12
C VAL A 249 -10.98 -0.57 9.28
N THR A 250 -11.09 -1.68 9.98
CA THR A 250 -10.17 -2.01 11.09
C THR A 250 -9.59 -3.40 10.90
N GLU A 251 -8.41 -3.62 11.46
CA GLU A 251 -7.95 -5.01 11.62
C GLU A 251 -8.92 -5.79 12.50
N GLY A 252 -8.87 -7.11 12.38
CA GLY A 252 -9.63 -7.97 13.27
C GLY A 252 -9.05 -9.37 13.30
N GLN A 253 -8.33 -9.67 14.37
CA GLN A 253 -7.75 -10.98 14.58
C GLN A 253 -8.82 -11.99 14.98
N ALA A 254 -8.69 -13.22 14.44
CA ALA A 254 -9.48 -14.35 14.89
C ALA A 254 -9.24 -14.64 16.38
N ASP A 255 -10.15 -15.35 17.01
CA ASP A 255 -9.96 -15.78 18.39
C ASP A 255 -8.79 -16.77 18.54
N LEU A 256 -8.31 -16.93 19.77
CA LEU A 256 -7.14 -17.77 20.05
C LEU A 256 -7.27 -19.22 19.55
N PRO A 257 -8.41 -19.92 19.67
CA PRO A 257 -8.55 -21.26 19.11
C PRO A 257 -8.35 -21.30 17.58
N GLN A 258 -8.86 -20.32 16.87
CA GLN A 258 -8.67 -20.21 15.41
C GLN A 258 -7.21 -19.87 15.08
N LEU A 259 -6.60 -18.91 15.78
CA LEU A 259 -5.21 -18.53 15.58
C LEU A 259 -4.24 -19.70 15.79
N LEU A 260 -4.49 -20.56 16.77
CA LEU A 260 -3.70 -21.77 17.00
C LEU A 260 -3.72 -22.75 15.82
N ASN A 261 -4.82 -22.77 15.06
CA ASN A 261 -4.92 -23.58 13.85
C ASN A 261 -4.19 -22.95 12.66
N TYR A 262 -4.23 -21.63 12.52
CA TYR A 262 -3.61 -20.92 11.40
C TYR A 262 -2.11 -20.70 11.58
N LYS A 263 -1.70 -20.27 12.77
CA LYS A 263 -0.29 -19.96 13.07
C LYS A 263 0.41 -21.22 13.61
N TYR A 264 0.39 -22.25 12.80
CA TYR A 264 0.96 -23.54 13.14
C TYR A 264 2.40 -23.44 13.63
N GLY A 265 2.67 -24.06 14.77
CA GLY A 265 4.00 -24.05 15.41
C GLY A 265 4.29 -22.84 16.31
N THR A 266 3.42 -21.82 16.35
CA THR A 266 3.59 -20.73 17.30
C THR A 266 3.05 -21.12 18.67
N PRO A 267 3.85 -20.97 19.76
CA PRO A 267 3.40 -21.34 21.11
C PRO A 267 2.17 -20.52 21.53
N LYS A 268 1.20 -21.19 22.16
CA LYS A 268 -0.03 -20.58 22.64
C LYS A 268 0.20 -19.29 23.45
N PRO A 269 1.11 -19.22 24.45
CA PRO A 269 1.32 -18.01 25.23
C PRO A 269 1.79 -16.81 24.37
N VAL A 270 2.50 -17.07 23.26
CA VAL A 270 2.93 -16.01 22.33
C VAL A 270 1.73 -15.45 21.59
N LEU A 271 0.83 -16.31 21.11
CA LEU A 271 -0.39 -15.86 20.43
C LEU A 271 -1.33 -15.11 21.35
N GLU A 272 -1.51 -15.58 22.58
CA GLU A 272 -2.31 -14.88 23.60
C GLU A 272 -1.76 -13.49 23.86
N PHE A 273 -0.45 -13.40 24.11
CA PHE A 273 0.22 -12.12 24.35
C PHE A 273 0.09 -11.17 23.16
N THR A 274 0.29 -11.67 21.92
CA THR A 274 0.20 -10.88 20.71
C THR A 274 -1.21 -10.34 20.51
N LEU A 275 -2.22 -11.20 20.65
CA LEU A 275 -3.62 -10.82 20.49
C LEU A 275 -4.06 -9.77 21.52
N ASP A 276 -3.71 -9.99 22.79
CA ASP A 276 -4.16 -9.10 23.87
C ASP A 276 -3.39 -7.77 23.93
N THR A 277 -2.16 -7.76 23.41
CA THR A 277 -1.25 -6.61 23.60
C THR A 277 -1.17 -5.72 22.37
N TYR A 278 -1.27 -6.29 21.17
CA TYR A 278 -0.87 -5.59 19.95
C TYR A 278 -1.93 -5.49 18.87
N HIS A 279 -3.01 -6.25 18.96
CA HIS A 279 -4.01 -6.33 17.89
C HIS A 279 -5.43 -6.13 18.40
N THR A 280 -6.34 -5.95 17.46
CA THR A 280 -7.77 -5.84 17.70
C THR A 280 -8.43 -7.21 17.51
N PRO A 281 -8.88 -7.91 18.57
CA PRO A 281 -9.71 -9.10 18.41
C PRO A 281 -11.04 -8.75 17.71
N TYR A 282 -11.60 -9.70 16.93
CA TYR A 282 -12.82 -9.46 16.16
C TYR A 282 -14.00 -8.93 16.99
N TYR A 283 -14.15 -9.36 18.24
CA TYR A 283 -15.19 -8.86 19.14
C TYR A 283 -14.95 -7.40 19.54
N ALA A 284 -13.69 -6.98 19.66
CA ALA A 284 -13.31 -5.60 19.92
C ALA A 284 -13.49 -4.72 18.69
N ALA A 285 -13.29 -5.26 17.47
CA ALA A 285 -13.67 -4.56 16.25
C ALA A 285 -15.17 -4.24 16.23
N GLY A 286 -16.02 -5.18 16.67
CA GLY A 286 -17.46 -4.94 16.85
C GLY A 286 -17.76 -3.84 17.86
N TYR A 287 -17.01 -3.77 18.96
CA TYR A 287 -17.12 -2.69 19.94
C TYR A 287 -16.74 -1.33 19.34
N LEU A 288 -15.62 -1.25 18.60
CA LEU A 288 -15.22 -0.02 17.90
C LEU A 288 -16.33 0.45 16.95
N MET A 289 -16.87 -0.45 16.13
CA MET A 289 -17.96 -0.12 15.19
C MET A 289 -19.20 0.41 15.91
N LYS A 290 -19.53 -0.15 17.07
CA LYS A 290 -20.65 0.33 17.89
C LYS A 290 -20.43 1.76 18.40
N GLU A 291 -19.22 2.09 18.86
CA GLU A 291 -18.92 3.42 19.41
C GLU A 291 -18.69 4.49 18.32
N ILE A 292 -18.11 4.11 17.19
CA ILE A 292 -17.81 4.98 16.05
C ILE A 292 -19.08 5.26 15.23
N GLN A 293 -19.96 4.27 15.10
CA GLN A 293 -21.19 4.31 14.30
C GLN A 293 -20.95 4.65 12.81
N PRO A 294 -20.05 3.94 12.11
CA PRO A 294 -19.85 4.15 10.69
C PRO A 294 -21.10 3.70 9.90
N ARG A 295 -21.30 4.26 8.69
CA ARG A 295 -22.34 3.75 7.78
C ARG A 295 -22.01 2.34 7.30
N VAL A 296 -20.72 2.06 7.07
CA VAL A 296 -20.20 0.74 6.69
C VAL A 296 -18.98 0.43 7.56
N GLY A 297 -19.04 -0.69 8.29
CA GLY A 297 -17.91 -1.23 9.04
C GLY A 297 -17.36 -2.47 8.36
N MET A 298 -16.04 -2.55 8.19
CA MET A 298 -15.34 -3.68 7.58
C MET A 298 -14.19 -4.14 8.45
N ILE A 299 -13.89 -5.43 8.37
CA ILE A 299 -12.73 -6.05 9.04
C ILE A 299 -11.79 -6.57 7.96
N CYS A 300 -10.51 -6.24 8.12
CA CYS A 300 -9.45 -6.63 7.20
C CYS A 300 -8.19 -6.92 8.02
N HIS A 301 -7.42 -7.92 7.71
CA HIS A 301 -6.17 -8.31 8.36
C HIS A 301 -6.25 -9.52 9.28
#